data_ca8b7ee0cbebb9f5d843f80b551394c3
#
_entry.id   ca8b7ee0cbebb9f5d843f80b551394c3
#
_cell.length_a   1.000
_cell.length_b   1.000
_cell.length_c   1.000
_cell.angle_alpha   90.00
_cell.angle_beta   90.00
_cell.angle_gamma   90.00
#
_symmetry.space_group_name_H-M   'P 1'
#
loop_
_entity.id
_entity.type
_entity.pdbx_description
1 polymer ?
#
loop_
_entity_poly.entity_id
_entity_poly.type
_entity_poly.pdbx_seq_one_letter_code
_entity_poly.pdbx_strand_id
1 'polypeptide(L)'
;MTTDAAGEPARSAGAGQAGGAPKLGRWLIRWWFRAPDGRTYRRRRADALAAAAGLGVVVVCGVLVANRLVVGTDVTVFRRINHWPGWLFPPMWTVQLSGLIGALPLVAAAAALLRRLRLAAALAVAILLKVSLETVAQEFVQRDRPAQTLPDVILRGQSAARGLSFPSGHAMVIFAIAALVAPYFKSWWKVLPWALAAAVCLSRMYLGAHFPLDVIAGAGAGMFIGGVLNLVFGVPGSSPGTARGSGLR
;
A
#
# COMPACT_ATOMS: atom_id res chain seq x y z
N MET A 1 -36.58 -69.43 49.70
CA MET A 1 -35.35 -68.72 50.00
C MET A 1 -34.75 -68.30 48.68
N THR A 2 -35.09 -67.30 48.20
CA THR A 2 -34.88 -65.99 47.69
C THR A 2 -33.39 -65.67 47.48
N THR A 3 -33.00 -65.49 46.27
CA THR A 3 -31.83 -64.71 45.91
C THR A 3 -32.13 -63.84 44.67
N ASP A 4 -32.15 -62.57 44.89
CA ASP A 4 -32.25 -61.49 43.91
C ASP A 4 -31.09 -61.51 42.92
N ALA A 5 -31.41 -61.29 41.65
CA ALA A 5 -30.47 -60.96 40.61
C ALA A 5 -30.71 -59.52 40.17
N ALA A 6 -29.84 -58.62 40.58
CA ALA A 6 -29.87 -57.22 40.18
C ALA A 6 -29.39 -57.05 38.73
N GLY A 7 -30.25 -56.47 37.91
CA GLY A 7 -29.94 -56.09 36.53
C GLY A 7 -29.06 -54.85 36.47
N GLU A 8 -28.03 -54.94 35.70
CA GLU A 8 -27.13 -53.85 35.35
C GLU A 8 -27.74 -52.99 34.22
N PRO A 9 -27.82 -51.66 34.32
CA PRO A 9 -28.33 -50.84 33.21
C PRO A 9 -27.23 -50.62 32.15
N ALA A 10 -27.58 -50.92 30.91
CA ALA A 10 -26.77 -50.71 29.73
C ALA A 10 -26.34 -49.24 29.61
N ARG A 11 -25.03 -49.02 29.56
CA ARG A 11 -24.43 -47.70 29.23
C ARG A 11 -24.71 -47.42 27.76
N SER A 12 -25.51 -46.40 27.49
CA SER A 12 -25.72 -45.84 26.16
C SER A 12 -24.44 -45.14 25.70
N ALA A 13 -23.74 -45.75 24.75
CA ALA A 13 -22.69 -45.09 23.95
C ALA A 13 -23.36 -44.16 22.93
N GLY A 14 -23.26 -42.88 23.15
CA GLY A 14 -23.84 -41.86 22.28
C GLY A 14 -23.23 -40.52 22.52
N ALA A 15 -21.90 -40.45 22.67
CA ALA A 15 -21.20 -39.16 22.59
C ALA A 15 -20.94 -38.85 21.12
N GLY A 16 -21.86 -38.07 20.51
CA GLY A 16 -21.67 -37.49 19.20
C GLY A 16 -20.38 -36.70 19.16
N GLN A 17 -19.44 -37.13 18.34
CA GLN A 17 -18.29 -36.32 17.94
C GLN A 17 -18.82 -35.08 17.24
N ALA A 18 -18.90 -33.98 17.97
CA ALA A 18 -19.07 -32.67 17.39
C ALA A 18 -17.93 -32.47 16.39
N GLY A 19 -18.24 -32.48 15.10
CA GLY A 19 -17.31 -32.31 14.00
C GLY A 19 -16.56 -31.00 14.19
N GLY A 20 -15.32 -31.10 14.66
CA GLY A 20 -14.45 -29.95 14.82
C GLY A 20 -14.25 -29.31 13.46
N ALA A 21 -14.51 -28.01 13.35
CA ALA A 21 -14.20 -27.22 12.17
C ALA A 21 -12.79 -27.58 11.65
N PRO A 22 -12.60 -27.70 10.34
CA PRO A 22 -11.34 -28.15 9.77
C PRO A 22 -10.19 -27.31 10.33
N LYS A 23 -9.10 -28.00 10.72
CA LYS A 23 -7.91 -27.38 11.37
C LYS A 23 -7.43 -26.13 10.63
N LEU A 24 -7.56 -26.10 9.30
CA LEU A 24 -7.23 -24.97 8.43
C LEU A 24 -8.07 -23.72 8.75
N GLY A 25 -9.38 -23.84 8.98
CA GLY A 25 -10.25 -22.69 9.28
C GLY A 25 -9.90 -22.02 10.60
N ARG A 26 -9.62 -22.80 11.66
CA ARG A 26 -9.20 -22.26 12.97
C ARG A 26 -7.84 -21.57 12.90
N TRP A 27 -6.93 -22.04 12.08
CA TRP A 27 -5.63 -21.48 11.84
C TRP A 27 -5.70 -20.14 11.09
N LEU A 28 -6.52 -20.03 10.01
CA LEU A 28 -6.75 -18.79 9.29
C LEU A 28 -7.42 -17.72 10.19
N ILE A 29 -8.41 -18.11 10.98
CA ILE A 29 -9.08 -17.21 11.94
C ILE A 29 -8.05 -16.65 12.93
N ARG A 30 -7.20 -17.47 13.53
CA ARG A 30 -6.16 -17.02 14.46
C ARG A 30 -5.25 -15.96 13.84
N TRP A 31 -4.82 -16.14 12.58
CA TRP A 31 -3.91 -15.22 11.90
C TRP A 31 -4.60 -13.98 11.34
N TRP A 32 -5.90 -14.03 11.21
CA TRP A 32 -6.70 -12.85 10.91
C TRP A 32 -6.79 -11.90 12.12
N PHE A 33 -6.96 -12.44 13.33
CA PHE A 33 -7.16 -11.62 14.53
C PHE A 33 -5.87 -11.21 15.24
N ARG A 34 -4.77 -11.94 15.07
CA ARG A 34 -3.47 -11.63 15.67
C ARG A 34 -2.36 -11.70 14.63
N ALA A 35 -1.42 -10.74 14.69
CA ALA A 35 -0.19 -10.83 13.92
C ALA A 35 0.66 -12.05 14.36
N PRO A 36 1.56 -12.57 13.50
CA PRO A 36 2.41 -13.73 13.84
C PRO A 36 3.23 -13.56 15.11
N ASP A 37 3.55 -12.32 15.46
CA ASP A 37 4.28 -11.94 16.68
C ASP A 37 3.36 -11.71 17.91
N GLY A 38 2.10 -12.12 17.83
CA GLY A 38 1.10 -12.02 18.90
C GLY A 38 0.51 -10.64 19.12
N ARG A 39 0.95 -9.61 18.40
CA ARG A 39 0.41 -8.25 18.50
C ARG A 39 -1.03 -8.20 18.01
N THR A 40 -1.86 -7.36 18.67
CA THR A 40 -3.21 -7.03 18.21
C THR A 40 -3.16 -5.95 17.12
N TYR A 41 -4.17 -5.91 16.26
CA TYR A 41 -4.31 -4.85 15.27
C TYR A 41 -5.05 -3.65 15.87
N ARG A 42 -4.59 -2.45 15.53
CA ARG A 42 -5.19 -1.18 15.97
C ARG A 42 -5.38 -0.23 14.81
N ARG A 43 -6.32 0.70 14.94
CA ARG A 43 -6.52 1.84 14.03
C ARG A 43 -5.83 3.06 14.62
N ARG A 44 -5.15 3.85 13.79
CA ARG A 44 -4.40 5.02 14.23
C ARG A 44 -5.03 6.29 13.64
N ARG A 45 -5.11 7.36 14.44
CA ARG A 45 -5.52 8.68 13.94
C ARG A 45 -4.60 9.18 12.82
N ALA A 46 -3.32 8.83 12.87
CA ALA A 46 -2.35 9.16 11.83
C ALA A 46 -2.75 8.58 10.45
N ASP A 47 -3.38 7.41 10.38
CA ASP A 47 -3.83 6.81 9.12
C ASP A 47 -5.03 7.58 8.54
N ALA A 48 -5.93 8.10 9.41
CA ALA A 48 -7.02 8.97 8.98
C ALA A 48 -6.50 10.32 8.45
N LEU A 49 -5.54 10.92 9.16
CA LEU A 49 -4.89 12.16 8.71
C LEU A 49 -4.12 11.95 7.40
N ALA A 50 -3.41 10.84 7.25
CA ALA A 50 -2.72 10.51 6.01
C ALA A 50 -3.68 10.32 4.84
N ALA A 51 -4.82 9.67 5.07
CA ALA A 51 -5.86 9.54 4.05
C ALA A 51 -6.45 10.91 3.66
N ALA A 52 -6.83 11.73 4.64
CA ALA A 52 -7.40 13.05 4.37
C ALA A 52 -6.39 13.98 3.65
N ALA A 53 -5.14 14.01 4.12
CA ALA A 53 -4.08 14.79 3.50
C ALA A 53 -3.77 14.28 2.08
N GLY A 54 -3.71 12.96 1.89
CA GLY A 54 -3.49 12.35 0.57
C GLY A 54 -4.57 12.73 -0.44
N LEU A 55 -5.84 12.65 -0.04
CA LEU A 55 -6.97 13.10 -0.88
C LEU A 55 -6.88 14.59 -1.18
N GLY A 56 -6.57 15.41 -0.17
CA GLY A 56 -6.39 16.86 -0.34
C GLY A 56 -5.29 17.18 -1.36
N VAL A 57 -4.16 16.45 -1.32
CA VAL A 57 -3.07 16.60 -2.31
C VAL A 57 -3.55 16.27 -3.72
N VAL A 58 -4.30 15.18 -3.90
CA VAL A 58 -4.85 14.81 -5.22
C VAL A 58 -5.75 15.93 -5.77
N VAL A 59 -6.67 16.42 -4.93
CA VAL A 59 -7.61 17.49 -5.33
C VAL A 59 -6.86 18.77 -5.68
N VAL A 60 -5.94 19.22 -4.83
CA VAL A 60 -5.15 20.43 -5.07
C VAL A 60 -4.34 20.30 -6.35
N CYS A 61 -3.59 19.20 -6.54
CA CYS A 61 -2.84 18.99 -7.78
C CYS A 61 -3.76 18.94 -9.01
N GLY A 62 -4.92 18.28 -8.89
CA GLY A 62 -5.91 18.23 -9.96
C GLY A 62 -6.42 19.61 -10.36
N VAL A 63 -6.76 20.47 -9.38
CA VAL A 63 -7.18 21.86 -9.62
C VAL A 63 -6.05 22.67 -10.27
N LEU A 64 -4.81 22.56 -9.77
CA LEU A 64 -3.66 23.28 -10.33
C LEU A 64 -3.39 22.88 -11.79
N VAL A 65 -3.51 21.59 -12.11
CA VAL A 65 -3.30 21.06 -13.47
C VAL A 65 -4.44 21.47 -14.39
N ALA A 66 -5.70 21.28 -13.98
CA ALA A 66 -6.87 21.57 -14.79
C ALA A 66 -6.97 23.07 -15.16
N ASN A 67 -6.59 23.96 -14.23
CA ASN A 67 -6.62 25.41 -14.44
C ASN A 67 -5.28 25.98 -14.94
N ARG A 68 -4.28 25.15 -15.22
CA ARG A 68 -2.96 25.55 -15.73
C ARG A 68 -2.21 26.59 -14.87
N LEU A 69 -2.46 26.60 -13.56
CA LEU A 69 -2.00 27.67 -12.66
C LEU A 69 -0.48 27.70 -12.44
N VAL A 70 0.23 26.55 -12.57
CA VAL A 70 1.66 26.43 -12.26
C VAL A 70 2.47 25.72 -13.36
N VAL A 71 2.01 25.80 -14.60
CA VAL A 71 2.62 25.08 -15.73
C VAL A 71 4.11 25.40 -15.88
N GLY A 72 4.50 26.66 -15.79
CA GLY A 72 5.90 27.10 -15.94
C GLY A 72 6.82 26.47 -14.89
N THR A 73 6.40 26.46 -13.63
CA THR A 73 7.18 25.85 -12.52
C THR A 73 7.27 24.34 -12.69
N ASP A 74 6.14 23.70 -13.01
CA ASP A 74 6.03 22.25 -13.18
C ASP A 74 6.94 21.76 -14.33
N VAL A 75 6.91 22.44 -15.47
CA VAL A 75 7.80 22.16 -16.61
C VAL A 75 9.28 22.42 -16.27
N THR A 76 9.57 23.51 -15.55
CA THR A 76 10.94 23.84 -15.17
C THR A 76 11.55 22.78 -14.26
N VAL A 77 10.82 22.33 -13.24
CA VAL A 77 11.28 21.26 -12.34
C VAL A 77 11.42 19.95 -13.10
N PHE A 78 10.46 19.62 -13.97
CA PHE A 78 10.56 18.45 -14.84
C PHE A 78 11.84 18.46 -15.66
N ARG A 79 12.11 19.53 -16.41
CA ARG A 79 13.29 19.65 -17.26
C ARG A 79 14.60 19.49 -16.47
N ARG A 80 14.70 20.13 -15.30
CA ARG A 80 15.88 19.99 -14.44
C ARG A 80 16.19 18.55 -14.08
N ILE A 81 15.18 17.76 -13.77
CA ILE A 81 15.33 16.34 -13.39
C ILE A 81 15.52 15.46 -14.63
N ASN A 82 14.76 15.72 -15.69
CA ASN A 82 14.84 14.94 -16.93
C ASN A 82 16.21 15.07 -17.61
N HIS A 83 16.89 16.22 -17.48
CA HIS A 83 18.22 16.43 -18.04
C HIS A 83 19.38 15.99 -17.12
N TRP A 84 19.10 15.27 -16.03
CA TRP A 84 20.17 14.68 -15.22
C TRP A 84 21.03 13.72 -16.03
N PRO A 85 22.31 13.49 -15.60
CA PRO A 85 23.29 12.70 -16.34
C PRO A 85 22.82 11.31 -16.72
N GLY A 86 23.21 10.83 -17.91
CA GLY A 86 22.78 9.55 -18.47
C GLY A 86 23.23 8.34 -17.66
N TRP A 87 24.33 8.41 -16.90
CA TRP A 87 24.80 7.31 -16.05
C TRP A 87 23.85 6.95 -14.90
N LEU A 88 22.88 7.82 -14.58
CA LEU A 88 21.80 7.53 -13.62
C LEU A 88 20.73 6.59 -14.19
N PHE A 89 20.77 6.29 -15.49
CA PHE A 89 19.72 5.48 -16.11
C PHE A 89 19.57 4.08 -15.48
N PRO A 90 20.63 3.27 -15.27
CA PRO A 90 20.46 1.93 -14.71
C PRO A 90 19.82 1.94 -13.32
N PRO A 91 20.28 2.74 -12.33
CA PRO A 91 19.64 2.76 -11.02
C PRO A 91 18.22 3.32 -11.05
N MET A 92 17.93 4.36 -11.85
CA MET A 92 16.58 4.93 -11.97
C MET A 92 15.61 3.97 -12.65
N TRP A 93 16.08 3.24 -13.66
CA TRP A 93 15.31 2.21 -14.33
C TRP A 93 14.97 1.05 -13.37
N THR A 94 15.92 0.60 -12.60
CA THR A 94 15.73 -0.49 -11.62
C THR A 94 14.73 -0.09 -10.53
N VAL A 95 14.90 1.09 -9.96
CA VAL A 95 14.04 1.60 -8.87
C VAL A 95 12.59 1.74 -9.33
N GLN A 96 12.33 2.23 -10.54
CA GLN A 96 10.96 2.41 -11.04
C GLN A 96 10.17 1.10 -11.16
N LEU A 97 10.84 -0.06 -11.29
CA LEU A 97 10.17 -1.36 -11.37
C LEU A 97 9.34 -1.67 -10.12
N SER A 98 9.76 -1.15 -8.95
CA SER A 98 9.01 -1.29 -7.70
C SER A 98 7.69 -0.50 -7.66
N GLY A 99 7.49 0.43 -8.60
CA GLY A 99 6.24 1.17 -8.79
C GLY A 99 5.29 0.53 -9.80
N LEU A 100 5.65 -0.57 -10.43
CA LEU A 100 4.74 -1.29 -11.33
C LEU A 100 3.54 -1.87 -10.55
N ILE A 101 2.38 -1.94 -11.20
CA ILE A 101 1.18 -2.53 -10.58
C ILE A 101 1.41 -3.97 -10.10
N GLY A 102 2.30 -4.71 -10.76
CA GLY A 102 2.72 -6.05 -10.37
C GLY A 102 3.46 -6.13 -9.02
N ALA A 103 3.96 -5.01 -8.49
CA ALA A 103 4.56 -4.97 -7.17
C ALA A 103 3.52 -5.22 -6.06
N LEU A 104 2.27 -4.78 -6.24
CA LEU A 104 1.20 -4.99 -5.26
C LEU A 104 0.93 -6.50 -5.01
N PRO A 105 0.63 -7.33 -6.03
CA PRO A 105 0.41 -8.75 -5.81
C PRO A 105 1.68 -9.47 -5.34
N LEU A 106 2.87 -9.05 -5.77
CA LEU A 106 4.13 -9.62 -5.29
C LEU A 106 4.33 -9.39 -3.78
N VAL A 107 4.13 -8.15 -3.31
CA VAL A 107 4.24 -7.82 -1.88
C VAL A 107 3.10 -8.46 -1.09
N ALA A 108 1.89 -8.59 -1.68
CA ALA A 108 0.78 -9.31 -1.06
C ALA A 108 1.09 -10.80 -0.87
N ALA A 109 1.67 -11.46 -1.87
CA ALA A 109 2.12 -12.84 -1.78
C ALA A 109 3.20 -13.01 -0.70
N ALA A 110 4.21 -12.13 -0.65
CA ALA A 110 5.22 -12.13 0.40
C ALA A 110 4.59 -11.94 1.80
N ALA A 111 3.63 -11.03 1.94
CA ALA A 111 2.91 -10.83 3.19
C ALA A 111 2.11 -12.07 3.61
N ALA A 112 1.48 -12.77 2.65
CA ALA A 112 0.74 -14.01 2.90
C ALA A 112 1.68 -15.14 3.35
N LEU A 113 2.83 -15.31 2.69
CA LEU A 113 3.87 -16.27 3.08
C LEU A 113 4.42 -15.98 4.50
N LEU A 114 4.57 -14.71 4.85
CA LEU A 114 4.92 -14.26 6.20
C LEU A 114 3.74 -14.31 7.18
N ARG A 115 2.61 -14.91 6.79
CA ARG A 115 1.39 -15.08 7.60
C ARG A 115 0.75 -13.76 8.06
N ARG A 116 0.99 -12.67 7.32
CA ARG A 116 0.41 -11.32 7.58
C ARG A 116 -0.85 -11.13 6.73
N LEU A 117 -1.87 -11.96 6.96
CA LEU A 117 -3.04 -12.06 6.08
C LEU A 117 -3.80 -10.73 5.89
N ARG A 118 -3.90 -9.90 6.93
CA ARG A 118 -4.54 -8.58 6.82
C ARG A 118 -3.76 -7.63 5.89
N LEU A 119 -2.43 -7.66 5.96
CA LEU A 119 -1.59 -6.89 5.04
C LEU A 119 -1.75 -7.40 3.61
N ALA A 120 -1.74 -8.73 3.42
CA ALA A 120 -1.95 -9.33 2.11
C ALA A 120 -3.32 -8.94 1.51
N ALA A 121 -4.38 -9.02 2.31
CA ALA A 121 -5.72 -8.59 1.90
C ALA A 121 -5.78 -7.08 1.58
N ALA A 122 -5.17 -6.23 2.40
CA ALA A 122 -5.10 -4.80 2.16
C ALA A 122 -4.38 -4.49 0.83
N LEU A 123 -3.24 -5.15 0.55
CA LEU A 123 -2.51 -4.98 -0.70
C LEU A 123 -3.30 -5.47 -1.91
N ALA A 124 -4.06 -6.56 -1.78
CA ALA A 124 -4.94 -7.04 -2.85
C ALA A 124 -6.07 -6.04 -3.15
N VAL A 125 -6.71 -5.48 -2.11
CA VAL A 125 -7.75 -4.44 -2.28
C VAL A 125 -7.15 -3.14 -2.83
N ALA A 126 -5.89 -2.83 -2.50
CA ALA A 126 -5.20 -1.65 -3.03
C ALA A 126 -5.12 -1.65 -4.57
N ILE A 127 -5.07 -2.83 -5.22
CA ILE A 127 -5.08 -2.94 -6.69
C ILE A 127 -6.37 -2.35 -7.25
N LEU A 128 -7.51 -2.75 -6.69
CA LEU A 128 -8.83 -2.27 -7.13
C LEU A 128 -8.97 -0.76 -6.90
N LEU A 129 -8.63 -0.29 -5.69
CA LEU A 129 -8.71 1.13 -5.35
C LEU A 129 -7.78 1.97 -6.24
N LYS A 130 -6.56 1.46 -6.55
CA LYS A 130 -5.63 2.14 -7.46
C LYS A 130 -6.24 2.33 -8.84
N VAL A 131 -6.78 1.26 -9.42
CA VAL A 131 -7.37 1.30 -10.77
C VAL A 131 -8.57 2.25 -10.78
N SER A 132 -9.50 2.10 -9.83
CA SER A 132 -10.70 2.94 -9.75
C SER A 132 -10.35 4.43 -9.56
N LEU A 133 -9.43 4.74 -8.65
CA LEU A 133 -9.07 6.13 -8.35
C LEU A 133 -8.31 6.78 -9.52
N GLU A 134 -7.44 6.04 -10.21
CA GLU A 134 -6.75 6.51 -11.40
C GLU A 134 -7.73 6.82 -12.53
N THR A 135 -8.67 5.90 -12.81
CA THR A 135 -9.72 6.10 -13.83
C THR A 135 -10.57 7.33 -13.51
N VAL A 136 -11.07 7.44 -12.29
CA VAL A 136 -11.86 8.61 -11.86
C VAL A 136 -11.06 9.90 -11.99
N ALA A 137 -9.80 9.92 -11.54
CA ALA A 137 -8.98 11.13 -11.65
C ALA A 137 -8.73 11.53 -13.11
N GLN A 138 -8.59 10.57 -14.04
CA GLN A 138 -8.40 10.80 -15.47
C GLN A 138 -9.67 11.31 -16.17
N GLU A 139 -10.86 11.02 -15.66
CA GLU A 139 -12.10 11.59 -16.17
C GLU A 139 -12.18 13.12 -15.92
N PHE A 140 -11.63 13.56 -14.77
CA PHE A 140 -11.66 14.99 -14.40
C PHE A 140 -10.43 15.77 -14.88
N VAL A 141 -9.26 15.12 -15.00
CA VAL A 141 -7.99 15.76 -15.34
C VAL A 141 -7.32 15.04 -16.49
N GLN A 142 -7.61 15.48 -17.72
CA GLN A 142 -6.99 14.96 -18.92
C GLN A 142 -5.71 15.73 -19.21
N ARG A 143 -4.56 15.16 -18.83
CA ARG A 143 -3.24 15.74 -19.03
C ARG A 143 -2.38 14.85 -19.89
N ASP A 144 -1.86 15.40 -20.98
CA ASP A 144 -0.90 14.72 -21.84
C ASP A 144 0.45 14.53 -21.16
N ARG A 145 1.19 13.52 -21.61
CA ARG A 145 2.53 13.23 -21.09
C ARG A 145 3.56 14.25 -21.58
N PRO A 146 4.70 14.41 -20.85
CA PRO A 146 5.75 15.36 -21.24
C PRO A 146 6.15 15.27 -22.71
N ALA A 147 6.35 14.07 -23.27
CA ALA A 147 6.76 13.87 -24.65
C ALA A 147 5.71 14.25 -25.69
N GLN A 148 4.45 14.43 -25.31
CA GLN A 148 3.38 14.91 -26.20
C GLN A 148 3.31 16.45 -26.22
N THR A 149 3.87 17.11 -25.21
CA THR A 149 3.71 18.56 -25.00
C THR A 149 5.00 19.35 -25.11
N LEU A 150 6.16 18.69 -24.93
CA LEU A 150 7.46 19.34 -24.95
C LEU A 150 8.38 18.68 -25.98
N PRO A 151 9.07 19.47 -26.83
CA PRO A 151 9.96 18.93 -27.88
C PRO A 151 11.31 18.40 -27.36
N ASP A 152 11.73 18.82 -26.17
CA ASP A 152 13.06 18.59 -25.60
C ASP A 152 13.10 17.48 -24.53
N VAL A 153 12.08 16.63 -24.50
CA VAL A 153 12.00 15.54 -23.53
C VAL A 153 12.96 14.41 -23.87
N ILE A 154 13.78 14.04 -22.91
CA ILE A 154 14.65 12.86 -23.02
C ILE A 154 13.85 11.64 -22.49
N LEU A 155 13.25 10.88 -23.40
CA LEU A 155 12.63 9.61 -23.08
C LEU A 155 13.68 8.53 -22.87
N ARG A 156 13.63 7.82 -21.74
CA ARG A 156 14.58 6.76 -21.42
C ARG A 156 13.88 5.43 -21.22
N GLY A 157 14.46 4.38 -21.79
CA GLY A 157 13.93 3.02 -21.72
C GLY A 157 12.56 2.90 -22.40
N GLN A 158 11.70 2.05 -21.83
CA GLN A 158 10.34 1.83 -22.34
C GLN A 158 9.32 2.75 -21.63
N SER A 159 9.69 3.98 -21.33
CA SER A 159 8.77 4.95 -20.72
C SER A 159 7.65 5.30 -21.70
N ALA A 160 6.41 5.34 -21.20
CA ALA A 160 5.27 5.65 -22.05
C ALA A 160 5.36 7.07 -22.59
N ALA A 161 5.45 7.20 -23.91
CA ALA A 161 5.48 8.48 -24.60
C ALA A 161 4.08 9.08 -24.80
N ARG A 162 3.03 8.28 -24.76
CA ARG A 162 1.65 8.69 -25.05
C ARG A 162 0.69 8.26 -23.95
N GLY A 163 -0.52 8.84 -23.98
CA GLY A 163 -1.58 8.60 -23.02
C GLY A 163 -1.62 9.63 -21.91
N LEU A 164 -2.56 9.46 -20.99
CA LEU A 164 -2.75 10.40 -19.88
C LEU A 164 -1.62 10.31 -18.86
N SER A 165 -1.20 11.47 -18.38
CA SER A 165 -0.10 11.62 -17.44
C SER A 165 -0.57 11.67 -15.99
N PHE A 166 -1.74 12.24 -15.72
CA PHE A 166 -2.26 12.50 -14.38
C PHE A 166 -3.26 11.45 -13.93
N PRO A 167 -3.19 10.97 -12.68
CA PRO A 167 -2.03 11.01 -11.78
C PRO A 167 -1.02 9.90 -12.13
N SER A 168 0.20 9.95 -11.57
CA SER A 168 1.21 8.91 -11.82
C SER A 168 0.85 7.58 -11.14
N GLY A 169 0.53 6.55 -11.93
CA GLY A 169 0.20 5.22 -11.43
C GLY A 169 1.34 4.55 -10.65
N HIS A 170 2.62 4.75 -11.05
CA HIS A 170 3.80 4.24 -10.31
C HIS A 170 3.93 4.87 -8.93
N ALA A 171 3.76 6.19 -8.84
CA ALA A 171 3.79 6.89 -7.55
C ALA A 171 2.65 6.40 -6.65
N MET A 172 1.46 6.22 -7.20
CA MET A 172 0.30 5.70 -6.47
C MET A 172 0.56 4.31 -5.88
N VAL A 173 1.08 3.38 -6.68
CA VAL A 173 1.41 2.01 -6.26
C VAL A 173 2.43 2.02 -5.13
N ILE A 174 3.57 2.69 -5.32
CA ILE A 174 4.66 2.61 -4.35
C ILE A 174 4.34 3.32 -3.04
N PHE A 175 3.59 4.44 -3.07
CA PHE A 175 3.14 5.12 -1.86
C PHE A 175 2.07 4.32 -1.11
N ALA A 176 1.16 3.62 -1.81
CA ALA A 176 0.23 2.69 -1.17
C ALA A 176 0.96 1.53 -0.48
N ILE A 177 1.95 0.93 -1.16
CA ILE A 177 2.82 -0.10 -0.57
C ILE A 177 3.55 0.46 0.66
N ALA A 178 4.18 1.64 0.55
CA ALA A 178 4.91 2.25 1.65
C ALA A 178 4.01 2.49 2.87
N ALA A 179 2.81 3.05 2.67
CA ALA A 179 1.86 3.31 3.75
C ALA A 179 1.38 2.03 4.45
N LEU A 180 1.15 0.95 3.68
CA LEU A 180 0.70 -0.34 4.23
C LEU A 180 1.83 -1.12 4.91
N VAL A 181 3.05 -1.05 4.39
CA VAL A 181 4.18 -1.88 4.83
C VAL A 181 4.99 -1.22 5.95
N ALA A 182 5.16 0.12 5.93
CA ALA A 182 5.97 0.84 6.93
C ALA A 182 5.58 0.54 8.39
N PRO A 183 4.30 0.35 8.77
CA PRO A 183 3.93 0.00 10.14
C PRO A 183 4.50 -1.32 10.65
N TYR A 184 4.93 -2.21 9.76
CA TYR A 184 5.50 -3.52 10.10
C TYR A 184 7.01 -3.46 10.36
N PHE A 185 7.67 -2.39 9.98
CA PHE A 185 9.08 -2.16 10.27
C PHE A 185 9.28 -1.59 11.69
N LYS A 186 10.45 -1.86 12.27
CA LYS A 186 10.84 -1.34 13.58
C LYS A 186 11.70 -0.08 13.43
N SER A 187 11.60 0.83 14.42
CA SER A 187 12.46 2.00 14.54
C SER A 187 12.61 2.81 13.22
N TRP A 188 13.82 3.23 12.89
CA TRP A 188 14.16 4.01 11.71
C TRP A 188 13.96 3.28 10.36
N TRP A 189 13.94 1.95 10.36
CA TRP A 189 13.65 1.14 9.17
C TRP A 189 12.32 1.48 8.50
N LYS A 190 11.40 2.12 9.21
CA LYS A 190 10.14 2.64 8.64
C LYS A 190 10.35 3.67 7.53
N VAL A 191 11.52 4.32 7.50
CA VAL A 191 11.87 5.32 6.48
C VAL A 191 12.14 4.66 5.12
N LEU A 192 12.63 3.42 5.08
CA LEU A 192 13.02 2.76 3.83
C LEU A 192 11.90 2.68 2.77
N PRO A 193 10.68 2.21 3.09
CA PRO A 193 9.59 2.20 2.11
C PRO A 193 9.29 3.59 1.54
N TRP A 194 9.38 4.63 2.37
CA TRP A 194 9.15 6.02 1.93
C TRP A 194 10.30 6.56 1.08
N ALA A 195 11.55 6.24 1.42
CA ALA A 195 12.71 6.61 0.63
C ALA A 195 12.66 5.96 -0.76
N LEU A 196 12.28 4.68 -0.83
CA LEU A 196 12.04 3.98 -2.09
C LEU A 196 10.92 4.65 -2.89
N ALA A 197 9.82 5.01 -2.23
CA ALA A 197 8.70 5.69 -2.89
C ALA A 197 9.12 7.04 -3.49
N ALA A 198 9.90 7.84 -2.75
CA ALA A 198 10.47 9.09 -3.27
C ALA A 198 11.41 8.86 -4.46
N ALA A 199 12.26 7.83 -4.39
CA ALA A 199 13.16 7.48 -5.48
C ALA A 199 12.41 7.05 -6.75
N VAL A 200 11.29 6.31 -6.62
CA VAL A 200 10.40 6.00 -7.75
C VAL A 200 9.82 7.27 -8.35
N CYS A 201 9.36 8.21 -7.53
CA CYS A 201 8.86 9.50 -8.02
C CYS A 201 9.90 10.25 -8.84
N LEU A 202 11.13 10.36 -8.34
CA LEU A 202 12.24 10.98 -9.07
C LEU A 202 12.54 10.24 -10.38
N SER A 203 12.52 8.91 -10.35
CA SER A 203 12.77 8.10 -11.54
C SER A 203 11.73 8.35 -12.65
N ARG A 204 10.45 8.57 -12.29
CA ARG A 204 9.39 8.82 -13.29
C ARG A 204 9.58 10.14 -14.04
N MET A 205 10.08 11.18 -13.36
CA MET A 205 10.43 12.45 -13.97
C MET A 205 11.73 12.32 -14.80
N TYR A 206 12.75 11.67 -14.25
CA TYR A 206 14.02 11.42 -14.94
C TYR A 206 13.84 10.63 -16.24
N LEU A 207 12.98 9.61 -16.24
CA LEU A 207 12.68 8.78 -17.42
C LEU A 207 11.78 9.49 -18.46
N GLY A 208 11.29 10.69 -18.16
CA GLY A 208 10.47 11.47 -19.10
C GLY A 208 8.98 11.10 -19.13
N ALA A 209 8.50 10.34 -18.15
CA ALA A 209 7.16 9.78 -18.16
C ALA A 209 6.07 10.67 -17.56
N HIS A 210 6.40 11.50 -16.57
CA HIS A 210 5.44 12.28 -15.79
C HIS A 210 6.01 13.64 -15.37
N PHE A 211 5.14 14.63 -15.24
CA PHE A 211 5.45 15.90 -14.60
C PHE A 211 5.46 15.79 -13.07
N PRO A 212 6.08 16.74 -12.33
CA PRO A 212 6.07 16.78 -10.87
C PRO A 212 4.69 16.68 -10.24
N LEU A 213 3.71 17.45 -10.71
CA LEU A 213 2.34 17.43 -10.15
C LEU A 213 1.64 16.07 -10.34
N ASP A 214 1.94 15.33 -11.42
CA ASP A 214 1.39 13.98 -11.62
C ASP A 214 1.91 13.02 -10.56
N VAL A 215 3.19 13.17 -10.23
CA VAL A 215 3.89 12.30 -9.25
C VAL A 215 3.43 12.63 -7.83
N ILE A 216 3.27 13.93 -7.52
CA ILE A 216 2.77 14.40 -6.22
C ILE A 216 1.32 13.94 -6.02
N ALA A 217 0.47 14.09 -7.04
CA ALA A 217 -0.90 13.58 -7.00
C ALA A 217 -0.95 12.06 -6.82
N GLY A 218 -0.11 11.32 -7.56
CA GLY A 218 0.02 9.87 -7.40
C GLY A 218 0.47 9.46 -6.01
N ALA A 219 1.43 10.18 -5.42
CA ALA A 219 1.86 9.98 -4.03
C ALA A 219 0.71 10.23 -3.04
N GLY A 220 -0.03 11.33 -3.22
CA GLY A 220 -1.23 11.63 -2.43
C GLY A 220 -2.28 10.53 -2.53
N ALA A 221 -2.57 10.06 -3.75
CA ALA A 221 -3.52 8.97 -3.98
C ALA A 221 -3.07 7.66 -3.32
N GLY A 222 -1.79 7.32 -3.40
CA GLY A 222 -1.22 6.17 -2.70
C GLY A 222 -1.32 6.28 -1.18
N MET A 223 -1.06 7.45 -0.61
CA MET A 223 -1.25 7.72 0.82
C MET A 223 -2.72 7.62 1.24
N PHE A 224 -3.65 8.12 0.41
CA PHE A 224 -5.09 7.97 0.64
C PHE A 224 -5.47 6.49 0.69
N ILE A 225 -5.11 5.71 -0.32
CA ILE A 225 -5.38 4.26 -0.38
C ILE A 225 -4.82 3.55 0.85
N GLY A 226 -3.53 3.77 1.14
CA GLY A 226 -2.88 3.12 2.28
C GLY A 226 -3.47 3.52 3.63
N GLY A 227 -3.82 4.80 3.82
CA GLY A 227 -4.46 5.31 5.03
C GLY A 227 -5.84 4.69 5.25
N VAL A 228 -6.70 4.68 4.22
CA VAL A 228 -8.02 4.03 4.26
C VAL A 228 -7.90 2.54 4.58
N LEU A 229 -7.01 1.82 3.91
CA LEU A 229 -6.85 0.39 4.12
C LEU A 229 -6.25 0.06 5.50
N ASN A 230 -5.36 0.91 6.04
CA ASN A 230 -4.89 0.78 7.42
C ASN A 230 -6.02 0.99 8.44
N LEU A 231 -6.99 1.86 8.16
CA LEU A 231 -8.17 2.02 9.00
C LEU A 231 -9.12 0.81 8.93
N VAL A 232 -9.27 0.22 7.74
CA VAL A 232 -10.12 -0.96 7.54
C VAL A 232 -9.50 -2.21 8.16
N PHE A 233 -8.28 -2.54 7.75
CA PHE A 233 -7.61 -3.80 8.14
C PHE A 233 -6.85 -3.70 9.47
N GLY A 234 -6.56 -2.49 9.95
CA GLY A 234 -5.75 -2.23 11.12
C GLY A 234 -4.25 -2.47 10.89
N VAL A 235 -3.43 -1.87 11.74
CA VAL A 235 -1.96 -2.03 11.75
C VAL A 235 -1.49 -2.70 13.03
N PRO A 236 -0.33 -3.41 13.03
CA PRO A 236 0.19 -4.03 14.25
C PRO A 236 0.39 -3.00 15.36
N GLY A 237 -0.16 -3.29 16.55
CA GLY A 237 0.05 -2.48 17.76
C GLY A 237 1.47 -2.60 18.32
N SER A 238 1.79 -1.83 19.37
CA SER A 238 3.02 -2.00 20.14
C SER A 238 3.05 -3.37 20.84
N SER A 239 4.26 -3.92 21.02
CA SER A 239 4.43 -5.20 21.73
C SER A 239 3.94 -5.07 23.18
N PRO A 240 3.31 -6.11 23.76
CA PRO A 240 2.81 -6.07 25.16
C PRO A 240 3.88 -5.80 26.23
N GLY A 241 5.18 -5.87 25.86
CA GLY A 241 6.29 -5.82 26.82
C GLY A 241 6.79 -4.45 27.25
N THR A 242 6.29 -3.33 26.70
CA THR A 242 6.80 -1.99 27.03
C THR A 242 5.95 -1.20 28.02
N ALA A 243 4.86 -1.77 28.51
CA ALA A 243 3.94 -1.09 29.46
C ALA A 243 4.19 -1.45 30.96
N ARG A 244 5.21 -2.24 31.28
CA ARG A 244 5.58 -2.57 32.66
C ARG A 244 6.94 -1.96 33.03
N GLY A 245 6.98 -0.66 33.30
CA GLY A 245 8.24 -0.02 33.70
C GLY A 245 8.13 1.43 34.19
N SER A 246 6.92 1.93 34.53
CA SER A 246 6.79 3.26 35.12
C SER A 246 5.77 3.29 36.29
N GLY A 247 5.88 2.32 37.15
CA GLY A 247 5.08 2.33 38.37
C GLY A 247 5.85 1.60 39.46
N LEU A 248 6.74 2.33 40.15
CA LEU A 248 7.22 2.10 41.52
C LEU A 248 8.64 2.65 41.67
N ARG A 249 8.78 3.93 42.04
CA ARG A 249 9.59 4.40 43.18
C ARG A 249 9.22 5.85 43.44
#